data_fba0bc9802cd57021431d75c27b36f26
#
_entry.id   fba0bc9802cd57021431d75c27b36f26
#
_cell.length_a   1.000
_cell.length_b   1.000
_cell.length_c   1.000
_cell.angle_alpha   90.00
_cell.angle_beta   90.00
_cell.angle_gamma   90.00
#
_symmetry.space_group_name_H-M   'P 1'
#
loop_
_entity.id
_entity.type
_entity.pdbx_description
1 polymer ?
#
loop_
_entity_poly.entity_id
_entity_poly.type
_entity_poly.pdbx_seq_one_letter_code
_entity_poly.pdbx_strand_id
1 'polypeptide(L)'
;FSLTSVGIRQATVFTAIGTKFNEFQDLISEEELLGGATDEEYNRIQRYYMESSQNSAIEQALKLADLPYEMTYKGVYVMGIDPNSSFAGKISVGDTVTAVNGKEFKSSQDFIDYVQSQTIGDEITVTYLQDGEEKEAKGKLIELESNQKAVSHSSIIQRSLLMKRS
;
A
#
# COMPACT_ATOMS: atom_id res chain seq x y z
N PHE A 1 23.30 -15.13 -7.35
CA PHE A 1 21.94 -14.58 -7.08
C PHE A 1 20.91 -15.55 -7.60
N SER A 2 19.96 -15.97 -6.75
CA SER A 2 18.81 -16.79 -7.16
C SER A 2 17.57 -15.90 -7.20
N LEU A 3 16.89 -15.84 -8.33
CA LEU A 3 15.63 -15.14 -8.49
C LEU A 3 14.51 -16.19 -8.54
N THR A 4 13.57 -16.09 -7.61
CA THR A 4 12.38 -16.94 -7.61
C THR A 4 11.19 -16.09 -8.08
N SER A 5 10.47 -16.57 -9.07
CA SER A 5 9.23 -15.94 -9.53
C SER A 5 8.07 -16.91 -9.37
N VAL A 6 6.91 -16.37 -8.99
CA VAL A 6 5.66 -17.12 -8.86
C VAL A 6 4.67 -16.57 -9.88
N GLY A 7 4.13 -17.43 -10.72
CA GLY A 7 3.09 -17.08 -11.67
C GLY A 7 1.72 -17.48 -11.14
N ILE A 8 0.78 -16.53 -11.13
CA ILE A 8 -0.60 -16.74 -10.69
C ILE A 8 -1.51 -16.73 -11.93
N ARG A 9 -2.43 -17.69 -12.01
CA ARG A 9 -3.44 -17.76 -13.08
C ARG A 9 -4.71 -18.39 -12.56
N GLN A 10 -5.83 -18.04 -13.17
CA GLN A 10 -7.11 -18.68 -12.86
C GLN A 10 -7.07 -20.18 -13.20
N ALA A 11 -7.51 -20.99 -12.24
CA ALA A 11 -7.58 -22.43 -12.43
C ALA A 11 -8.87 -22.83 -13.17
N THR A 12 -8.74 -23.66 -14.20
CA THR A 12 -9.86 -24.37 -14.81
C THR A 12 -10.00 -25.75 -14.15
N VAL A 13 -11.13 -26.43 -14.35
CA VAL A 13 -11.35 -27.77 -13.81
C VAL A 13 -10.22 -28.74 -14.19
N PHE A 14 -9.74 -28.65 -15.44
CA PHE A 14 -8.64 -29.49 -15.93
C PHE A 14 -7.29 -29.15 -15.30
N THR A 15 -7.00 -27.85 -15.11
CA THR A 15 -5.76 -27.43 -14.45
C THR A 15 -5.79 -27.73 -12.97
N ALA A 16 -6.96 -27.63 -12.30
CA ALA A 16 -7.12 -27.98 -10.89
C ALA A 16 -6.88 -29.48 -10.64
N ILE A 17 -7.29 -30.38 -11.55
CA ILE A 17 -6.96 -31.80 -11.46
C ILE A 17 -5.47 -32.02 -11.67
N GLY A 18 -4.84 -31.25 -12.57
CA GLY A 18 -3.41 -31.34 -12.88
C GLY A 18 -2.50 -30.94 -11.72
N THR A 19 -2.94 -30.05 -10.81
CA THR A 19 -2.13 -29.63 -9.64
C THR A 19 -1.84 -30.76 -8.67
N LYS A 20 -2.73 -31.79 -8.58
CA LYS A 20 -2.49 -32.99 -7.76
C LYS A 20 -1.27 -33.81 -8.20
N PHE A 21 -0.81 -33.62 -9.42
CA PHE A 21 0.32 -34.34 -10.02
C PHE A 21 1.56 -33.47 -10.21
N ASN A 22 1.52 -32.21 -9.77
CA ASN A 22 2.60 -31.27 -9.95
C ASN A 22 3.00 -30.61 -8.63
N GLU A 23 4.18 -30.95 -8.12
CA GLU A 23 4.71 -30.44 -6.83
C GLU A 23 5.01 -28.94 -6.84
N PHE A 24 4.96 -28.28 -7.99
CA PHE A 24 5.25 -26.86 -8.15
C PHE A 24 3.99 -26.00 -8.37
N GLN A 25 2.81 -26.57 -8.18
CA GLN A 25 1.53 -25.87 -8.37
C GLN A 25 0.60 -26.09 -7.18
N ASP A 26 0.22 -25.00 -6.54
CA ASP A 26 -0.75 -24.98 -5.45
C ASP A 26 -2.04 -24.31 -5.89
N LEU A 27 -3.16 -24.80 -5.39
CA LEU A 27 -4.47 -24.18 -5.53
C LEU A 27 -4.72 -23.32 -4.30
N ILE A 28 -4.93 -22.03 -4.52
CA ILE A 28 -5.26 -21.05 -3.48
C ILE A 28 -6.64 -20.49 -3.82
N SER A 29 -7.49 -20.28 -2.85
CA SER A 29 -8.77 -19.61 -3.05
C SER A 29 -8.55 -18.14 -3.40
N GLU A 30 -9.45 -17.57 -4.19
CA GLU A 30 -9.42 -16.15 -4.52
C GLU A 30 -9.49 -15.28 -3.26
N GLU A 31 -10.32 -15.66 -2.29
CA GLU A 31 -10.43 -14.98 -1.00
C GLU A 31 -9.12 -15.02 -0.20
N GLU A 32 -8.42 -16.15 -0.21
CA GLU A 32 -7.12 -16.29 0.45
C GLU A 32 -6.03 -15.49 -0.26
N LEU A 33 -6.06 -15.45 -1.60
CA LEU A 33 -5.11 -14.69 -2.41
C LEU A 33 -5.30 -13.17 -2.26
N LEU A 34 -6.55 -12.72 -2.31
CA LEU A 34 -6.90 -11.29 -2.30
C LEU A 34 -7.02 -10.73 -0.87
N GLY A 35 -7.15 -11.59 0.15
CA GLY A 35 -7.31 -11.16 1.54
C GLY A 35 -8.53 -10.28 1.77
N GLY A 36 -9.59 -10.44 0.94
CA GLY A 36 -10.81 -9.63 0.98
C GLY A 36 -10.73 -8.35 0.13
N ALA A 37 -9.62 -8.09 -0.55
CA ALA A 37 -9.50 -6.99 -1.52
C ALA A 37 -10.13 -7.39 -2.87
N THR A 38 -10.47 -6.41 -3.69
CA THR A 38 -10.85 -6.64 -5.08
C THR A 38 -9.62 -6.94 -5.94
N ASP A 39 -9.81 -7.54 -7.11
CA ASP A 39 -8.73 -7.77 -8.09
C ASP A 39 -7.97 -6.48 -8.43
N GLU A 40 -8.68 -5.37 -8.57
CA GLU A 40 -8.07 -4.08 -8.88
C GLU A 40 -7.22 -3.57 -7.71
N GLU A 41 -7.72 -3.64 -6.49
CA GLU A 41 -6.99 -3.26 -5.27
C GLU A 41 -5.75 -4.13 -5.09
N TYR A 42 -5.89 -5.45 -5.27
CA TYR A 42 -4.77 -6.38 -5.22
C TYR A 42 -3.70 -6.01 -6.25
N ASN A 43 -4.08 -5.76 -7.50
CA ASN A 43 -3.14 -5.37 -8.55
C ASN A 43 -2.46 -4.03 -8.26
N ARG A 44 -3.15 -3.05 -7.67
CA ARG A 44 -2.57 -1.77 -7.24
C ARG A 44 -1.53 -1.99 -6.14
N ILE A 45 -1.84 -2.81 -5.14
CA ILE A 45 -0.91 -3.16 -4.06
C ILE A 45 0.34 -3.89 -4.61
N GLN A 46 0.16 -4.86 -5.51
CA GLN A 46 1.27 -5.58 -6.14
C GLN A 46 2.18 -4.66 -6.96
N ARG A 47 1.60 -3.72 -7.69
CA ARG A 47 2.35 -2.69 -8.43
C ARG A 47 3.18 -1.83 -7.48
N TYR A 48 2.59 -1.40 -6.37
CA TYR A 48 3.30 -0.64 -5.35
C TYR A 48 4.50 -1.43 -4.78
N TYR A 49 4.31 -2.70 -4.43
CA TYR A 49 5.41 -3.53 -3.94
C TYR A 49 6.52 -3.70 -4.99
N MET A 50 6.15 -3.86 -6.26
CA MET A 50 7.11 -3.94 -7.36
C MET A 50 7.94 -2.65 -7.47
N GLU A 51 7.28 -1.49 -7.52
CA GLU A 51 7.94 -0.18 -7.61
C GLU A 51 8.82 0.10 -6.38
N SER A 52 8.33 -0.22 -5.18
CA SER A 52 9.09 -0.08 -3.94
C SER A 52 10.35 -0.94 -3.94
N SER A 53 10.24 -2.18 -4.42
CA SER A 53 11.37 -3.11 -4.54
C SER A 53 12.39 -2.62 -5.57
N GLN A 54 11.94 -2.12 -6.71
CA GLN A 54 12.81 -1.53 -7.73
C GLN A 54 13.54 -0.29 -7.20
N ASN A 55 12.84 0.61 -6.52
CA ASN A 55 13.44 1.80 -5.92
C ASN A 55 14.49 1.43 -4.87
N SER A 56 14.21 0.44 -4.02
CA SER A 56 15.16 -0.06 -3.04
C SER A 56 16.40 -0.67 -3.69
N ALA A 57 16.24 -1.41 -4.77
CA ALA A 57 17.36 -1.99 -5.52
C ALA A 57 18.22 -0.89 -6.19
N ILE A 58 17.58 0.13 -6.78
CA ILE A 58 18.27 1.27 -7.38
C ILE A 58 19.05 2.05 -6.30
N GLU A 59 18.43 2.29 -5.14
CA GLU A 59 19.08 2.94 -4.00
C GLU A 59 20.35 2.19 -3.59
N GLN A 60 20.27 0.88 -3.40
CA GLN A 60 21.43 0.08 -3.03
C GLN A 60 22.50 0.10 -4.11
N ALA A 61 22.13 0.03 -5.38
CA ALA A 61 23.07 0.10 -6.49
C ALA A 61 23.80 1.47 -6.54
N LEU A 62 23.07 2.58 -6.35
CA LEU A 62 23.66 3.91 -6.32
C LEU A 62 24.59 4.12 -5.11
N LYS A 63 24.21 3.59 -3.92
CA LYS A 63 25.07 3.60 -2.74
C LYS A 63 26.37 2.81 -2.97
N LEU A 64 26.28 1.61 -3.55
CA LEU A 64 27.45 0.78 -3.82
C LEU A 64 28.37 1.38 -4.90
N ALA A 65 27.80 2.14 -5.84
CA ALA A 65 28.54 2.83 -6.90
C ALA A 65 29.07 4.21 -6.48
N ASP A 66 28.81 4.63 -5.24
CA ASP A 66 29.15 5.97 -4.71
C ASP A 66 28.64 7.11 -5.62
N LEU A 67 27.44 6.92 -6.17
CA LEU A 67 26.80 7.90 -7.04
C LEU A 67 25.80 8.76 -6.26
N PRO A 68 25.73 10.07 -6.52
CA PRO A 68 24.76 10.92 -5.86
C PRO A 68 23.33 10.56 -6.29
N TYR A 69 22.41 10.56 -5.33
CA TYR A 69 20.99 10.37 -5.56
C TYR A 69 20.17 11.22 -4.59
N GLU A 70 18.97 11.56 -5.01
CA GLU A 70 17.99 12.27 -4.19
C GLU A 70 16.75 11.40 -4.00
N MET A 71 16.26 11.33 -2.75
CA MET A 71 15.02 10.65 -2.41
C MET A 71 13.94 11.69 -2.12
N THR A 72 12.87 11.65 -2.90
CA THR A 72 11.72 12.52 -2.68
C THR A 72 10.59 11.73 -2.03
N TYR A 73 10.10 12.19 -0.88
CA TYR A 73 8.92 11.64 -0.24
C TYR A 73 7.67 12.13 -0.97
N LYS A 74 6.85 11.22 -1.47
CA LYS A 74 5.62 11.55 -2.21
C LYS A 74 4.36 11.56 -1.36
N GLY A 75 4.39 10.90 -0.22
CA GLY A 75 3.21 10.76 0.63
C GLY A 75 3.09 9.37 1.21
N VAL A 76 1.91 9.07 1.71
CA VAL A 76 1.55 7.80 2.36
C VAL A 76 0.61 7.03 1.47
N TYR A 77 1.02 5.83 1.07
CA TYR A 77 0.21 4.96 0.22
C TYR A 77 -0.86 4.24 1.03
N VAL A 78 -2.10 4.26 0.54
CA VAL A 78 -3.25 3.62 1.20
C VAL A 78 -3.31 2.15 0.79
N MET A 79 -3.05 1.27 1.76
CA MET A 79 -3.06 -0.19 1.57
C MET A 79 -4.40 -0.83 1.94
N GLY A 80 -5.22 -0.14 2.73
CA GLY A 80 -6.53 -0.62 3.16
C GLY A 80 -7.30 0.49 3.87
N ILE A 81 -8.61 0.36 3.90
CA ILE A 81 -9.52 1.32 4.54
C ILE A 81 -10.51 0.51 5.37
N ASP A 82 -10.65 0.89 6.65
CA ASP A 82 -11.67 0.30 7.50
C ASP A 82 -13.06 0.67 6.96
N PRO A 83 -13.97 -0.29 6.74
CA PRO A 83 -15.31 -0.02 6.25
C PRO A 83 -16.12 0.95 7.13
N ASN A 84 -15.80 1.02 8.43
CA ASN A 84 -16.44 1.94 9.38
C ASN A 84 -15.78 3.33 9.38
N SER A 85 -14.69 3.51 8.63
CA SER A 85 -14.03 4.81 8.51
C SER A 85 -14.89 5.80 7.74
N SER A 86 -14.91 7.06 8.20
CA SER A 86 -15.55 8.16 7.47
C SER A 86 -14.89 8.49 6.12
N PHE A 87 -13.75 7.88 5.84
CA PHE A 87 -13.04 7.94 4.55
C PHE A 87 -13.41 6.80 3.60
N ALA A 88 -14.14 5.79 4.07
CA ALA A 88 -14.64 4.70 3.23
C ALA A 88 -15.52 5.26 2.08
N GLY A 89 -15.23 4.83 0.86
CA GLY A 89 -15.91 5.32 -0.35
C GLY A 89 -15.47 6.70 -0.85
N LYS A 90 -14.55 7.38 -0.14
CA LYS A 90 -13.96 8.67 -0.56
C LYS A 90 -12.53 8.49 -1.04
N ILE A 91 -11.75 7.76 -0.28
CA ILE A 91 -10.38 7.37 -0.60
C ILE A 91 -10.41 5.90 -0.98
N SER A 92 -9.55 5.48 -1.86
CA SER A 92 -9.45 4.09 -2.32
C SER A 92 -8.10 3.48 -2.00
N VAL A 93 -8.05 2.16 -1.94
CA VAL A 93 -6.77 1.44 -1.91
C VAL A 93 -6.00 1.76 -3.18
N GLY A 94 -4.75 2.16 -3.02
CA GLY A 94 -3.90 2.60 -4.12
C GLY A 94 -3.74 4.11 -4.23
N ASP A 95 -4.54 4.89 -3.52
CA ASP A 95 -4.36 6.34 -3.45
C ASP A 95 -3.13 6.70 -2.60
N THR A 96 -2.57 7.89 -2.80
CA THR A 96 -1.44 8.39 -2.03
C THR A 96 -1.82 9.65 -1.30
N VAL A 97 -1.83 9.62 0.03
CA VAL A 97 -2.09 10.79 0.87
C VAL A 97 -0.85 11.69 0.87
N THR A 98 -1.02 12.94 0.46
CA THR A 98 0.06 13.94 0.34
C THR A 98 0.06 14.95 1.48
N ALA A 99 -1.14 15.32 1.97
CA ALA A 99 -1.28 16.29 3.06
C ALA A 99 -2.48 15.97 3.97
N VAL A 100 -2.43 16.47 5.20
CA VAL A 100 -3.56 16.47 6.14
C VAL A 100 -3.74 17.88 6.69
N ASN A 101 -4.96 18.40 6.64
CA ASN A 101 -5.29 19.78 7.03
C ASN A 101 -4.39 20.83 6.32
N GLY A 102 -4.02 20.59 5.06
CA GLY A 102 -3.14 21.44 4.27
C GLY A 102 -1.66 21.37 4.66
N LYS A 103 -1.29 20.48 5.60
CA LYS A 103 0.10 20.27 5.99
C LYS A 103 0.69 19.10 5.21
N GLU A 104 1.74 19.36 4.45
CA GLU A 104 2.57 18.35 3.81
C GLU A 104 3.57 17.74 4.78
N PHE A 105 3.97 16.50 4.54
CA PHE A 105 4.90 15.75 5.37
C PHE A 105 6.17 15.38 4.60
N LYS A 106 7.28 15.30 5.31
CA LYS A 106 8.58 14.90 4.74
C LYS A 106 8.89 13.43 4.97
N SER A 107 8.13 12.79 5.84
CA SER A 107 8.29 11.37 6.17
C SER A 107 6.96 10.77 6.62
N SER A 108 6.86 9.44 6.56
CA SER A 108 5.70 8.72 7.12
C SER A 108 5.62 8.87 8.62
N GLN A 109 6.76 9.03 9.31
CA GLN A 109 6.77 9.24 10.75
C GLN A 109 6.15 10.59 11.11
N ASP A 110 6.52 11.67 10.40
CA ASP A 110 5.93 13.00 10.61
C ASP A 110 4.41 12.97 10.42
N PHE A 111 3.94 12.20 9.42
CA PHE A 111 2.51 12.00 9.18
C PHE A 111 1.84 11.29 10.36
N ILE A 112 2.42 10.19 10.83
CA ILE A 112 1.89 9.39 11.95
C ILE A 112 1.84 10.26 13.22
N ASP A 113 2.93 10.94 13.55
CA ASP A 113 3.03 11.79 14.73
C ASP A 113 2.00 12.91 14.68
N TYR A 114 1.79 13.52 13.51
CA TYR A 114 0.79 14.55 13.33
C TYR A 114 -0.63 14.02 13.54
N VAL A 115 -0.97 12.88 12.90
CA VAL A 115 -2.31 12.29 13.03
C VAL A 115 -2.58 11.87 14.48
N GLN A 116 -1.58 11.28 15.16
CA GLN A 116 -1.68 10.89 16.56
C GLN A 116 -1.80 12.08 17.52
N SER A 117 -1.32 13.26 17.13
CA SER A 117 -1.47 14.49 17.92
C SER A 117 -2.87 15.11 17.84
N GLN A 118 -3.71 14.64 16.92
CA GLN A 118 -5.09 15.12 16.79
C GLN A 118 -6.01 14.39 17.78
N THR A 119 -7.14 15.00 18.08
CA THR A 119 -8.14 14.40 18.98
C THR A 119 -9.07 13.46 18.23
N ILE A 120 -9.37 12.29 18.82
CA ILE A 120 -10.37 11.37 18.29
C ILE A 120 -11.71 12.10 18.18
N GLY A 121 -12.36 11.98 17.02
CA GLY A 121 -13.61 12.67 16.71
C GLY A 121 -13.43 14.00 15.97
N ASP A 122 -12.20 14.54 15.90
CA ASP A 122 -11.91 15.73 15.10
C ASP A 122 -12.13 15.46 13.62
N GLU A 123 -12.68 16.46 12.93
CA GLU A 123 -12.77 16.44 11.48
C GLU A 123 -11.43 16.86 10.87
N ILE A 124 -10.88 16.01 10.02
CA ILE A 124 -9.67 16.30 9.26
C ILE A 124 -9.95 16.31 7.77
N THR A 125 -9.20 17.13 7.05
CA THR A 125 -9.18 17.15 5.58
C THR A 125 -7.93 16.45 5.12
N VAL A 126 -8.10 15.42 4.29
CA VAL A 126 -7.00 14.65 3.70
C VAL A 126 -6.89 15.00 2.24
N THR A 127 -5.72 15.46 1.81
CA THR A 127 -5.38 15.66 0.40
C THR A 127 -4.67 14.41 -0.11
N TYR A 128 -5.12 13.88 -1.25
CA TYR A 128 -4.60 12.63 -1.80
C TYR A 128 -4.56 12.66 -3.32
N LEU A 129 -3.68 11.86 -3.89
CA LEU A 129 -3.58 11.62 -5.33
C LEU A 129 -4.31 10.32 -5.67
N GLN A 130 -5.25 10.42 -6.60
CA GLN A 130 -5.96 9.30 -7.21
C GLN A 130 -5.75 9.35 -8.72
N ASP A 131 -5.12 8.34 -9.27
CA ASP A 131 -4.77 8.26 -10.70
C ASP A 131 -3.99 9.50 -11.22
N GLY A 132 -3.20 10.13 -10.33
CA GLY A 132 -2.40 11.32 -10.64
C GLY A 132 -3.15 12.65 -10.48
N GLU A 133 -4.42 12.63 -10.15
CA GLU A 133 -5.22 13.82 -9.83
C GLU A 133 -5.26 14.06 -8.32
N GLU A 134 -5.06 15.32 -7.92
CA GLU A 134 -5.16 15.72 -6.52
C GLU A 134 -6.64 15.93 -6.15
N LYS A 135 -7.03 15.30 -5.05
CA LYS A 135 -8.38 15.35 -4.49
C LYS A 135 -8.33 15.58 -2.99
N GLU A 136 -9.45 16.04 -2.44
CA GLU A 136 -9.61 16.21 -1.00
C GLU A 136 -10.80 15.40 -0.47
N ALA A 137 -10.63 14.82 0.70
CA ALA A 137 -11.69 14.15 1.45
C ALA A 137 -11.71 14.62 2.88
N LYS A 138 -12.92 14.88 3.40
CA LYS A 138 -13.13 15.20 4.81
C LYS A 138 -13.68 14.00 5.55
N GLY A 139 -13.16 13.77 6.73
CA GLY A 139 -13.57 12.67 7.58
C GLY A 139 -13.22 12.90 9.03
N LYS A 140 -13.79 12.09 9.92
CA LYS A 140 -13.50 12.14 11.35
C LYS A 140 -12.49 11.07 11.71
N LEU A 141 -11.59 11.42 12.62
CA LEU A 141 -10.69 10.45 13.23
C LEU A 141 -11.48 9.52 14.14
N ILE A 142 -11.28 8.23 13.95
CA ILE A 142 -11.85 7.17 14.79
C ILE A 142 -10.71 6.42 15.49
N GLU A 143 -10.99 5.92 16.69
CA GLU A 143 -10.09 5.01 17.38
C GLU A 143 -10.17 3.64 16.68
N LEU A 144 -9.02 3.11 16.27
CA LEU A 144 -8.92 1.73 15.84
C LEU A 144 -8.93 0.84 17.09
N GLU A 145 -10.01 0.09 17.29
CA GLU A 145 -10.02 -1.00 18.26
C GLU A 145 -8.95 -2.02 17.83
N SER A 146 -7.83 -2.01 18.53
CA SER A 146 -6.78 -3.02 18.36
C SER A 146 -7.28 -4.36 18.92
N ASN A 147 -8.09 -5.06 18.16
CA ASN A 147 -8.36 -6.46 18.42
C ASN A 147 -7.06 -7.26 18.20
N GLN A 148 -6.39 -7.54 19.30
CA GLN A 148 -5.12 -8.28 19.40
C GLN A 148 -5.22 -9.74 18.89
N LYS A 149 -6.03 -10.08 17.91
CA LYS A 149 -6.13 -11.46 17.39
C LYS A 149 -6.25 -11.58 15.86
N ALA A 150 -6.03 -10.56 15.11
CA ALA A 150 -5.79 -10.72 13.69
C ALA A 150 -4.42 -10.09 13.37
N VAL A 151 -3.42 -10.92 13.44
CA VAL A 151 -2.23 -10.69 12.64
C VAL A 151 -2.71 -10.56 11.22
N SER A 152 -2.29 -9.51 10.59
CA SER A 152 -2.41 -9.21 9.19
C SER A 152 -3.64 -8.43 8.75
N HIS A 153 -3.32 -7.41 8.08
CA HIS A 153 -4.11 -6.48 7.26
C HIS A 153 -4.80 -5.33 8.01
N SER A 154 -4.22 -4.91 9.12
CA SER A 154 -4.34 -3.52 9.52
C SER A 154 -3.99 -2.62 8.33
N SER A 155 -4.78 -1.60 8.13
CA SER A 155 -4.52 -0.45 7.30
C SER A 155 -3.06 0.04 7.47
N ILE A 156 -2.15 -0.64 6.79
CA ILE A 156 -0.74 -0.29 6.81
C ILE A 156 -0.59 0.87 5.84
N ILE A 157 -0.47 2.04 6.40
CA ILE A 157 -0.03 3.22 5.69
C ILE A 157 1.45 3.03 5.39
N GLN A 158 1.77 2.75 4.14
CA GLN A 158 3.14 2.47 3.73
C GLN A 158 3.71 3.59 2.87
N ARG A 159 5.01 3.78 3.00
CA ARG A 159 5.81 4.88 2.49
C ARG A 159 5.98 4.80 0.97
N SER A 160 5.56 5.81 0.23
CA SER A 160 5.87 5.97 -1.18
C SER A 160 7.06 6.91 -1.37
N LEU A 161 8.13 6.43 -1.98
CA LEU A 161 9.36 7.18 -2.27
C LEU A 161 9.63 7.18 -3.76
N LEU A 162 9.89 8.34 -4.34
CA LEU A 162 10.41 8.46 -5.69
C LEU A 162 11.91 8.79 -5.64
N MET A 163 12.71 8.03 -6.37
CA MET A 163 14.10 8.35 -6.62
C MET A 163 14.24 9.16 -7.90
N LYS A 164 14.99 10.24 -7.82
CA LYS A 164 15.42 11.03 -8.96
C LYS A 164 16.94 11.00 -9.03
N ARG A 165 17.45 10.65 -10.19
CA ARG A 165 18.88 10.75 -10.49
C ARG A 165 19.21 12.23 -10.71
N SER A 166 20.15 12.75 -9.93
CA SER A 166 20.75 14.08 -10.15
C SER A 166 21.69 14.04 -11.33
#